data_f2e5516ba45fea6700dea7c45a4c2f89
#
_entry.id   f2e5516ba45fea6700dea7c45a4c2f89
#
_cell.length_a   1.000
_cell.length_b   1.000
_cell.length_c   1.000
_cell.angle_alpha   90.00
_cell.angle_beta   90.00
_cell.angle_gamma   90.00
#
_symmetry.space_group_name_H-M   'P 1'
#
loop_
_entity.id
_entity.type
_entity.pdbx_description
1 polymer ?
#
loop_
_entity_poly.entity_id
_entity_poly.type
_entity_poly.pdbx_seq_one_letter_code
_entity_poly.pdbx_strand_id
1 'polypeptide(L)'
;MKKFTKIIALALAIVLTFALAACSNNGGDDAKNEVIKIAVPNDTTNEARALLLLQEAGIIKLKDGAGITATKNDIVENPYNVEIVEAEAAAIPSLLPDVSYAVINSNYAINAGLNPVKDSLFKEGSSSAYANILAVKSGNENSDAVKALKAALESKKVADFINEKYAGSVVSTVDNPTDGFDSSVDYAALKGTTISVAASPTPHAEILEIAKQILAEKDITLDIQTYNDYVVPNTVVEDGTCTANYFQHTPYLDDFNAQQNTHIVSVASIHVEPMGLYGGTQKTLDAVSGK
;
A
#
# COMPACT_ATOMS: atom_id res chain seq x y z
N MET A 1 21.89 69.49 15.10
CA MET A 1 20.89 68.38 14.89
C MET A 1 20.31 68.29 13.48
N LYS A 2 19.93 69.38 12.80
CA LYS A 2 19.36 69.36 11.44
C LYS A 2 20.29 68.94 10.29
N LYS A 3 21.58 68.97 10.42
CA LYS A 3 22.57 68.56 9.39
C LYS A 3 22.92 67.08 9.43
N PHE A 4 22.85 66.45 10.60
CA PHE A 4 23.06 64.98 10.74
C PHE A 4 21.92 64.15 10.16
N THR A 5 20.68 64.65 10.29
CA THR A 5 19.51 63.96 9.76
C THR A 5 19.46 63.89 8.22
N LYS A 6 20.03 64.87 7.53
CA LYS A 6 20.13 64.91 6.07
C LYS A 6 21.19 63.97 5.52
N ILE A 7 22.29 63.73 6.23
CA ILE A 7 23.35 62.80 5.81
C ILE A 7 22.86 61.32 5.99
N ILE A 8 22.10 61.03 7.03
CA ILE A 8 21.55 59.68 7.25
C ILE A 8 20.47 59.37 6.21
N ALA A 9 19.65 60.36 5.82
CA ALA A 9 18.66 60.17 4.78
C ALA A 9 19.25 59.90 3.39
N LEU A 10 20.42 60.54 3.08
CA LEU A 10 21.11 60.34 1.81
C LEU A 10 21.83 58.96 1.75
N ALA A 11 22.38 58.51 2.89
CA ALA A 11 23.04 57.20 2.98
C ALA A 11 22.00 56.05 2.86
N LEU A 12 20.79 56.18 3.41
CA LEU A 12 19.70 55.18 3.24
C LEU A 12 19.16 55.14 1.80
N ALA A 13 19.12 56.27 1.09
CA ALA A 13 18.67 56.31 -0.30
C ALA A 13 19.64 55.62 -1.28
N ILE A 14 20.96 55.68 -0.99
CA ILE A 14 21.99 55.02 -1.81
C ILE A 14 22.00 53.52 -1.57
N VAL A 15 21.72 53.04 -0.35
CA VAL A 15 21.61 51.61 -0.07
C VAL A 15 20.35 50.96 -0.71
N LEU A 16 19.22 51.68 -0.82
CA LEU A 16 18.03 51.19 -1.50
C LEU A 16 18.18 51.14 -3.04
N THR A 17 19.01 51.98 -3.65
CA THR A 17 19.25 51.97 -5.10
C THR A 17 20.20 50.84 -5.54
N PHE A 18 21.09 50.36 -4.66
CA PHE A 18 21.91 49.17 -4.95
C PHE A 18 21.18 47.84 -4.77
N ALA A 19 20.12 47.80 -3.95
CA ALA A 19 19.27 46.59 -3.79
C ALA A 19 18.32 46.33 -4.98
N LEU A 20 18.06 47.34 -5.83
CA LEU A 20 17.20 47.21 -7.02
C LEU A 20 17.98 46.90 -8.32
N ALA A 21 19.33 47.00 -8.31
CA ALA A 21 20.17 46.68 -9.44
C ALA A 21 20.69 45.22 -9.44
N ALA A 22 20.43 44.43 -8.38
CA ALA A 22 20.85 43.04 -8.26
C ALA A 22 19.76 42.04 -8.79
N CYS A 23 18.63 42.54 -9.25
CA CYS A 23 17.54 41.69 -9.80
C CYS A 23 17.34 41.83 -11.33
N SER A 24 18.37 42.24 -12.07
CA SER A 24 18.27 42.28 -13.53
C SER A 24 19.62 41.92 -14.15
N ASN A 25 19.89 40.67 -14.23
CA ASN A 25 20.50 39.92 -15.32
C ASN A 25 21.03 38.56 -14.82
N ASN A 26 20.24 37.52 -14.99
CA ASN A 26 20.73 36.23 -15.43
C ASN A 26 19.50 35.45 -16.00
N GLY A 27 19.20 35.76 -17.26
CA GLY A 27 18.52 34.84 -18.11
C GLY A 27 19.52 33.76 -18.53
N GLY A 28 19.91 32.91 -17.61
CA GLY A 28 20.60 31.67 -17.86
C GLY A 28 19.63 30.57 -17.43
N ASP A 29 19.42 29.59 -18.28
CA ASP A 29 18.69 28.36 -18.00
C ASP A 29 19.24 27.64 -16.77
N ASP A 30 18.93 28.13 -15.60
CA ASP A 30 18.83 27.32 -14.38
C ASP A 30 17.45 26.64 -14.43
N ALA A 31 17.22 25.75 -15.39
CA ALA A 31 16.43 24.56 -15.14
C ALA A 31 17.17 23.87 -13.99
N LYS A 32 16.87 24.26 -12.72
CA LYS A 32 17.26 23.48 -11.55
C LYS A 32 16.89 22.06 -11.89
N ASN A 33 17.90 21.18 -11.95
CA ASN A 33 17.69 19.74 -11.91
C ASN A 33 16.98 19.47 -10.59
N GLU A 34 15.67 19.68 -10.58
CA GLU A 34 14.84 19.38 -9.41
C GLU A 34 14.96 17.88 -9.20
N VAL A 35 15.47 17.49 -8.05
CA VAL A 35 15.65 16.07 -7.73
C VAL A 35 14.29 15.40 -7.78
N ILE A 36 14.14 14.40 -8.63
CA ILE A 36 12.90 13.62 -8.75
C ILE A 36 12.82 12.69 -7.56
N LYS A 37 11.91 12.98 -6.62
CA LYS A 37 11.69 12.16 -5.43
C LYS A 37 10.57 11.18 -5.67
N ILE A 38 10.83 9.90 -5.36
CA ILE A 38 9.82 8.84 -5.43
C ILE A 38 9.69 8.20 -4.05
N ALA A 39 8.53 8.37 -3.40
CA ALA A 39 8.23 7.72 -2.13
C ALA A 39 7.88 6.24 -2.36
N VAL A 40 8.42 5.35 -1.51
CA VAL A 40 8.17 3.91 -1.52
C VAL A 40 7.97 3.40 -0.09
N PRO A 41 7.25 2.27 0.12
CA PRO A 41 7.18 1.60 1.42
C PRO A 41 8.56 1.23 1.95
N ASN A 42 8.72 1.24 3.28
CA ASN A 42 10.00 0.95 3.95
C ASN A 42 10.07 -0.45 4.56
N ASP A 43 9.00 -1.25 4.48
CA ASP A 43 9.08 -2.66 4.84
C ASP A 43 9.71 -3.47 3.71
N THR A 44 10.47 -4.51 4.08
CA THR A 44 11.34 -5.28 3.17
C THR A 44 10.64 -5.70 1.89
N THR A 45 9.44 -6.25 2.00
CA THR A 45 8.77 -6.87 0.85
C THR A 45 8.03 -5.86 -0.02
N ASN A 46 7.44 -4.81 0.56
CA ASN A 46 6.78 -3.77 -0.22
C ASN A 46 7.78 -2.75 -0.80
N GLU A 47 8.94 -2.47 -0.15
CA GLU A 47 10.04 -1.73 -0.78
C GLU A 47 10.50 -2.47 -2.04
N ALA A 48 10.84 -3.76 -1.91
CA ALA A 48 11.26 -4.57 -3.05
C ALA A 48 10.22 -4.58 -4.19
N ARG A 49 8.95 -4.75 -3.85
CA ARG A 49 7.82 -4.72 -4.78
C ARG A 49 7.71 -3.37 -5.49
N ALA A 50 7.85 -2.27 -4.77
CA ALA A 50 7.85 -0.92 -5.33
C ALA A 50 9.02 -0.69 -6.29
N LEU A 51 10.23 -1.13 -5.93
CA LEU A 51 11.41 -1.01 -6.79
C LEU A 51 11.29 -1.87 -8.06
N LEU A 52 10.72 -3.07 -7.96
CA LEU A 52 10.41 -3.92 -9.12
C LEU A 52 9.39 -3.24 -10.06
N LEU A 53 8.36 -2.59 -9.50
CA LEU A 53 7.41 -1.80 -10.28
C LEU A 53 8.08 -0.62 -11.01
N LEU A 54 8.99 0.10 -10.33
CA LEU A 54 9.75 1.19 -10.93
C LEU A 54 10.69 0.68 -12.04
N GLN A 55 11.25 -0.51 -11.89
CA GLN A 55 12.04 -1.17 -12.94
C GLN A 55 11.17 -1.56 -14.13
N GLU A 56 9.99 -2.14 -13.91
CA GLU A 56 9.03 -2.48 -14.97
C GLU A 56 8.57 -1.22 -15.72
N ALA A 57 8.40 -0.11 -15.02
CA ALA A 57 8.11 1.21 -15.61
C ALA A 57 9.31 1.83 -16.36
N GLY A 58 10.51 1.22 -16.34
CA GLY A 58 11.71 1.71 -17.01
C GLY A 58 12.36 2.91 -16.32
N ILE A 59 12.05 3.18 -15.06
CA ILE A 59 12.54 4.33 -14.31
C ILE A 59 13.92 4.06 -13.69
N ILE A 60 14.14 2.86 -13.20
CA ILE A 60 15.40 2.38 -12.62
C ILE A 60 15.73 0.99 -13.16
N LYS A 61 16.95 0.52 -12.89
CA LYS A 61 17.31 -0.88 -13.07
C LYS A 61 17.93 -1.43 -11.81
N LEU A 62 17.46 -2.57 -11.37
CA LEU A 62 18.02 -3.32 -10.26
C LEU A 62 19.11 -4.28 -10.73
N LYS A 63 20.01 -4.66 -9.82
CA LYS A 63 21.00 -5.71 -10.11
C LYS A 63 20.33 -7.02 -10.47
N ASP A 64 20.98 -7.84 -11.29
CA ASP A 64 20.47 -9.15 -11.67
C ASP A 64 20.23 -10.03 -10.42
N GLY A 65 19.07 -10.68 -10.38
CA GLY A 65 18.66 -11.52 -9.24
C GLY A 65 18.15 -10.75 -8.02
N ALA A 66 18.02 -9.43 -8.08
CA ALA A 66 17.28 -8.67 -7.09
C ALA A 66 15.81 -9.13 -7.14
N GLY A 67 15.35 -9.75 -6.07
CA GLY A 67 14.01 -10.33 -5.97
C GLY A 67 13.15 -9.58 -4.95
N ILE A 68 12.35 -10.34 -4.22
CA ILE A 68 11.40 -9.86 -3.21
C ILE A 68 12.06 -9.23 -1.96
N THR A 69 13.38 -9.13 -1.90
CA THR A 69 14.17 -8.48 -0.85
C THR A 69 15.05 -7.35 -1.40
N ALA A 70 14.79 -6.88 -2.61
CA ALA A 70 15.52 -5.76 -3.22
C ALA A 70 15.37 -4.50 -2.36
N THR A 71 16.45 -3.74 -2.24
CA THR A 71 16.49 -2.44 -1.57
C THR A 71 16.97 -1.36 -2.54
N LYS A 72 16.84 -0.09 -2.19
CA LYS A 72 17.39 1.02 -3.01
C LYS A 72 18.88 0.89 -3.30
N ASN A 73 19.65 0.14 -2.46
CA ASN A 73 21.07 -0.11 -2.68
C ASN A 73 21.34 -1.10 -3.84
N ASP A 74 20.30 -1.76 -4.33
CA ASP A 74 20.37 -2.69 -5.45
C ASP A 74 20.13 -2.01 -6.81
N ILE A 75 19.90 -0.70 -6.82
CA ILE A 75 19.75 0.08 -8.03
C ILE A 75 21.13 0.24 -8.72
N VAL A 76 21.25 -0.29 -9.94
CA VAL A 76 22.49 -0.24 -10.74
C VAL A 76 22.43 0.79 -11.87
N GLU A 77 21.22 1.14 -12.34
CA GLU A 77 21.02 2.23 -13.29
C GLU A 77 19.90 3.15 -12.79
N ASN A 78 20.18 4.45 -12.79
CA ASN A 78 19.25 5.50 -12.38
C ASN A 78 19.37 6.69 -13.36
N PRO A 79 18.87 6.53 -14.61
CA PRO A 79 19.10 7.51 -15.67
C PRO A 79 18.44 8.87 -15.42
N TYR A 80 17.42 8.93 -14.56
CA TYR A 80 16.69 10.16 -14.24
C TYR A 80 17.12 10.79 -12.94
N ASN A 81 18.18 10.25 -12.28
CA ASN A 81 18.67 10.71 -10.98
C ASN A 81 17.55 10.82 -9.92
N VAL A 82 16.70 9.79 -9.85
CA VAL A 82 15.63 9.74 -8.84
C VAL A 82 16.21 9.49 -7.45
N GLU A 83 15.62 10.14 -6.47
CA GLU A 83 15.88 9.91 -5.04
C GLU A 83 14.74 9.03 -4.49
N ILE A 84 15.06 7.85 -3.98
CA ILE A 84 14.09 6.96 -3.31
C ILE A 84 13.92 7.42 -1.87
N VAL A 85 12.68 7.79 -1.53
CA VAL A 85 12.26 8.22 -0.19
C VAL A 85 11.46 7.10 0.46
N GLU A 86 12.10 6.39 1.39
CA GLU A 86 11.45 5.30 2.14
C GLU A 86 10.58 5.87 3.25
N ALA A 87 9.34 5.40 3.35
CA ALA A 87 8.39 5.79 4.39
C ALA A 87 7.47 4.62 4.76
N GLU A 88 6.87 4.70 5.94
CA GLU A 88 5.82 3.74 6.32
C GLU A 88 4.69 3.75 5.28
N ALA A 89 4.26 2.57 4.85
CA ALA A 89 3.29 2.42 3.75
C ALA A 89 2.00 3.23 3.97
N ALA A 90 1.50 3.27 5.21
CA ALA A 90 0.31 4.04 5.60
C ALA A 90 0.49 5.56 5.43
N ALA A 91 1.71 6.07 5.53
CA ALA A 91 2.00 7.50 5.43
C ALA A 91 2.18 8.00 4.00
N ILE A 92 2.51 7.10 3.04
CA ILE A 92 2.89 7.48 1.67
C ILE A 92 1.83 8.32 0.95
N PRO A 93 0.51 8.02 1.01
CA PRO A 93 -0.48 8.86 0.33
C PRO A 93 -0.43 10.33 0.74
N SER A 94 -0.09 10.61 2.00
CA SER A 94 0.03 11.99 2.51
C SER A 94 1.29 12.72 2.04
N LEU A 95 2.29 12.00 1.53
CA LEU A 95 3.52 12.57 0.98
C LEU A 95 3.38 13.04 -0.48
N LEU A 96 2.29 12.70 -1.19
CA LEU A 96 2.10 13.08 -2.59
C LEU A 96 2.30 14.58 -2.89
N PRO A 97 1.91 15.53 -2.02
CA PRO A 97 2.19 16.95 -2.26
C PRO A 97 3.68 17.32 -2.21
N ASP A 98 4.53 16.51 -1.57
CA ASP A 98 5.93 16.82 -1.24
C ASP A 98 6.95 16.02 -2.07
N VAL A 99 6.46 15.04 -2.88
CA VAL A 99 7.30 14.19 -3.74
C VAL A 99 6.86 14.28 -5.20
N SER A 100 7.76 13.93 -6.12
CA SER A 100 7.45 13.91 -7.55
C SER A 100 6.45 12.80 -7.87
N TYR A 101 6.67 11.63 -7.30
CA TYR A 101 5.84 10.43 -7.45
C TYR A 101 5.81 9.64 -6.14
N ALA A 102 4.86 8.72 -6.03
CA ALA A 102 4.83 7.73 -4.96
C ALA A 102 4.34 6.37 -5.45
N VAL A 103 4.96 5.29 -4.99
CA VAL A 103 4.44 3.94 -5.15
C VAL A 103 3.62 3.60 -3.92
N ILE A 104 2.33 3.29 -4.12
CA ILE A 104 1.36 3.15 -3.03
C ILE A 104 0.68 1.79 -3.14
N ASN A 105 0.61 1.07 -2.02
CA ASN A 105 -0.21 -0.14 -1.90
C ASN A 105 -1.69 0.21 -2.11
N SER A 106 -2.43 -0.62 -2.83
CA SER A 106 -3.79 -0.29 -3.28
C SER A 106 -4.76 -0.04 -2.13
N ASN A 107 -4.67 -0.79 -1.02
CA ASN A 107 -5.50 -0.55 0.17
C ASN A 107 -5.33 0.89 0.71
N TYR A 108 -4.09 1.41 0.78
CA TYR A 108 -3.84 2.78 1.21
C TYR A 108 -4.22 3.82 0.16
N ALA A 109 -4.04 3.51 -1.13
CA ALA A 109 -4.51 4.36 -2.21
C ALA A 109 -6.04 4.53 -2.17
N ILE A 110 -6.79 3.42 -2.07
CA ILE A 110 -8.26 3.44 -2.00
C ILE A 110 -8.73 4.18 -0.73
N ASN A 111 -8.10 3.92 0.41
CA ASN A 111 -8.42 4.60 1.67
C ASN A 111 -8.17 6.11 1.61
N ALA A 112 -7.19 6.56 0.82
CA ALA A 112 -6.91 7.97 0.54
C ALA A 112 -7.80 8.58 -0.55
N GLY A 113 -8.75 7.83 -1.10
CA GLY A 113 -9.67 8.28 -2.15
C GLY A 113 -9.10 8.21 -3.57
N LEU A 114 -7.94 7.58 -3.77
CA LEU A 114 -7.37 7.33 -5.09
C LEU A 114 -7.95 6.05 -5.70
N ASN A 115 -8.15 6.05 -7.02
CA ASN A 115 -8.57 4.87 -7.75
C ASN A 115 -7.36 4.22 -8.44
N PRO A 116 -6.93 3.01 -8.04
CA PRO A 116 -5.74 2.36 -8.60
C PRO A 116 -5.76 2.14 -10.11
N VAL A 117 -6.94 2.06 -10.73
CA VAL A 117 -7.08 1.90 -12.18
C VAL A 117 -7.02 3.22 -12.93
N LYS A 118 -7.58 4.31 -12.35
CA LYS A 118 -7.76 5.58 -13.04
C LYS A 118 -6.69 6.60 -12.72
N ASP A 119 -6.19 6.59 -11.47
CA ASP A 119 -5.32 7.64 -10.96
C ASP A 119 -3.84 7.23 -10.94
N SER A 120 -3.53 5.91 -11.06
CA SER A 120 -2.14 5.47 -11.21
C SER A 120 -1.59 5.79 -12.59
N LEU A 121 -0.36 6.26 -12.65
CA LEU A 121 0.39 6.50 -13.89
C LEU A 121 0.97 5.20 -14.46
N PHE A 122 1.27 4.25 -13.58
CA PHE A 122 1.70 2.89 -13.90
C PHE A 122 1.27 1.95 -12.77
N LYS A 123 1.00 0.69 -13.05
CA LYS A 123 0.57 -0.29 -12.04
C LYS A 123 0.99 -1.70 -12.41
N GLU A 124 1.08 -2.57 -11.42
CA GLU A 124 1.30 -4.00 -11.61
C GLU A 124 0.22 -4.66 -12.46
N GLY A 125 0.60 -5.76 -13.11
CA GLY A 125 -0.35 -6.67 -13.74
C GLY A 125 -1.20 -7.41 -12.71
N SER A 126 -2.36 -7.94 -13.16
CA SER A 126 -3.30 -8.70 -12.30
C SER A 126 -2.81 -10.10 -11.91
N SER A 127 -1.70 -10.58 -12.46
CA SER A 127 -1.09 -11.89 -12.15
C SER A 127 -0.04 -11.84 -11.05
N SER A 128 -0.18 -10.93 -10.11
CA SER A 128 0.78 -10.73 -9.02
C SER A 128 0.89 -11.95 -8.10
N ALA A 129 2.13 -12.28 -7.70
CA ALA A 129 2.42 -13.24 -6.64
C ALA A 129 1.98 -12.73 -5.23
N TYR A 130 1.43 -11.51 -5.18
CA TYR A 130 1.04 -10.82 -3.96
C TYR A 130 -0.47 -10.92 -3.69
N ALA A 131 -1.05 -12.13 -3.86
CA ALA A 131 -2.44 -12.36 -3.48
C ALA A 131 -2.62 -12.15 -1.96
N ASN A 132 -3.67 -11.42 -1.60
CA ASN A 132 -4.05 -11.19 -0.21
C ASN A 132 -4.69 -12.45 0.37
N ILE A 133 -4.24 -12.82 1.56
CA ILE A 133 -4.50 -14.10 2.20
C ILE A 133 -5.30 -13.96 3.49
N LEU A 134 -6.14 -14.94 3.78
CA LEU A 134 -6.61 -15.22 5.13
C LEU A 134 -5.51 -15.99 5.86
N ALA A 135 -5.08 -15.50 7.01
CA ALA A 135 -4.02 -16.14 7.80
C ALA A 135 -4.45 -16.32 9.26
N VAL A 136 -3.94 -17.39 9.88
CA VAL A 136 -4.27 -17.82 11.23
C VAL A 136 -3.01 -18.26 11.97
N LYS A 137 -3.06 -18.35 13.30
CA LYS A 137 -1.98 -18.97 14.06
C LYS A 137 -1.88 -20.45 13.72
N SER A 138 -0.65 -20.94 13.53
CA SER A 138 -0.35 -22.36 13.25
C SER A 138 -0.97 -23.27 14.30
N GLY A 139 -1.60 -24.34 13.82
CA GLY A 139 -2.38 -25.28 14.62
C GLY A 139 -3.89 -25.01 14.59
N ASN A 140 -4.35 -23.84 14.08
CA ASN A 140 -5.77 -23.49 14.00
C ASN A 140 -6.35 -23.65 12.59
N GLU A 141 -5.55 -24.04 11.60
CA GLU A 141 -5.90 -24.06 10.16
C GLU A 141 -7.13 -24.93 9.87
N ASN A 142 -7.31 -25.99 10.64
CA ASN A 142 -8.34 -26.98 10.43
C ASN A 142 -9.53 -26.84 11.38
N SER A 143 -9.59 -25.79 12.22
CA SER A 143 -10.74 -25.56 13.09
C SER A 143 -11.99 -25.25 12.26
N ASP A 144 -13.15 -25.65 12.74
CA ASP A 144 -14.43 -25.40 12.07
C ASP A 144 -14.69 -23.90 11.87
N ALA A 145 -14.29 -23.06 12.84
CA ALA A 145 -14.40 -21.62 12.73
C ALA A 145 -13.58 -21.04 11.55
N VAL A 146 -12.35 -21.52 11.36
CA VAL A 146 -11.49 -21.08 10.26
C VAL A 146 -12.00 -21.60 8.92
N LYS A 147 -12.45 -22.85 8.85
CA LYS A 147 -13.05 -23.42 7.63
C LYS A 147 -14.34 -22.68 7.24
N ALA A 148 -15.18 -22.33 8.20
CA ALA A 148 -16.40 -21.57 7.95
C ALA A 148 -16.09 -20.17 7.41
N LEU A 149 -15.14 -19.47 8.01
CA LEU A 149 -14.70 -18.15 7.54
C LEU A 149 -14.08 -18.22 6.14
N LYS A 150 -13.19 -19.21 5.90
CA LYS A 150 -12.61 -19.46 4.59
C LYS A 150 -13.70 -19.68 3.52
N ALA A 151 -14.64 -20.57 3.78
CA ALA A 151 -15.73 -20.87 2.85
C ALA A 151 -16.56 -19.62 2.53
N ALA A 152 -16.86 -18.79 3.55
CA ALA A 152 -17.58 -17.54 3.36
C ALA A 152 -16.81 -16.54 2.46
N LEU A 153 -15.48 -16.42 2.65
CA LEU A 153 -14.62 -15.56 1.83
C LEU A 153 -14.45 -16.09 0.40
N GLU A 154 -14.44 -17.41 0.20
CA GLU A 154 -14.35 -18.07 -1.12
C GLU A 154 -15.71 -18.15 -1.84
N SER A 155 -16.73 -17.47 -1.35
CA SER A 155 -18.07 -17.51 -1.92
C SER A 155 -18.22 -16.69 -3.19
N LYS A 156 -19.21 -17.07 -4.00
CA LYS A 156 -19.62 -16.28 -5.17
C LYS A 156 -20.11 -14.87 -4.78
N LYS A 157 -20.79 -14.72 -3.63
CA LYS A 157 -21.22 -13.40 -3.13
C LYS A 157 -20.03 -12.46 -2.90
N VAL A 158 -18.94 -12.99 -2.34
CA VAL A 158 -17.70 -12.20 -2.12
C VAL A 158 -17.01 -11.90 -3.46
N ALA A 159 -16.87 -12.86 -4.35
CA ALA A 159 -16.25 -12.64 -5.66
C ALA A 159 -17.03 -11.62 -6.50
N ASP A 160 -18.34 -11.69 -6.53
CA ASP A 160 -19.22 -10.74 -7.22
C ASP A 160 -19.05 -9.32 -6.60
N PHE A 161 -19.08 -9.19 -5.27
CA PHE A 161 -18.87 -7.92 -4.58
C PHE A 161 -17.53 -7.28 -4.94
N ILE A 162 -16.44 -8.06 -4.94
CA ILE A 162 -15.10 -7.57 -5.32
C ILE A 162 -15.14 -7.02 -6.74
N ASN A 163 -15.67 -7.78 -7.68
CA ASN A 163 -15.71 -7.41 -9.10
C ASN A 163 -16.57 -6.16 -9.36
N GLU A 164 -17.73 -6.08 -8.72
CA GLU A 164 -18.68 -4.96 -8.90
C GLU A 164 -18.18 -3.68 -8.23
N LYS A 165 -17.71 -3.78 -6.99
CA LYS A 165 -17.30 -2.60 -6.22
C LYS A 165 -15.99 -2.00 -6.69
N TYR A 166 -15.00 -2.83 -6.95
CA TYR A 166 -13.63 -2.36 -7.20
C TYR A 166 -13.27 -2.27 -8.69
N ALA A 167 -14.07 -2.85 -9.59
CA ALA A 167 -13.95 -2.68 -11.05
C ALA A 167 -12.51 -2.82 -11.58
N GLY A 168 -11.75 -3.83 -11.06
CA GLY A 168 -10.38 -4.11 -11.46
C GLY A 168 -9.29 -3.44 -10.61
N SER A 169 -9.64 -2.58 -9.64
CA SER A 169 -8.68 -2.10 -8.62
C SER A 169 -8.34 -3.20 -7.61
N VAL A 170 -9.29 -4.10 -7.37
CA VAL A 170 -9.14 -5.32 -6.59
C VAL A 170 -9.74 -6.44 -7.42
N VAL A 171 -9.06 -7.58 -7.51
CA VAL A 171 -9.47 -8.71 -8.37
C VAL A 171 -9.51 -9.99 -7.55
N SER A 172 -10.64 -10.69 -7.56
CA SER A 172 -10.76 -12.00 -6.88
C SER A 172 -9.81 -13.02 -7.50
N THR A 173 -9.17 -13.83 -6.66
CA THR A 173 -8.32 -14.97 -7.07
C THR A 173 -8.99 -16.32 -6.85
N VAL A 174 -10.26 -16.32 -6.46
CA VAL A 174 -11.01 -17.55 -6.22
C VAL A 174 -11.54 -18.10 -7.55
N ASP A 175 -10.91 -19.17 -8.05
CA ASP A 175 -11.24 -19.75 -9.37
C ASP A 175 -12.62 -20.43 -9.41
N ASN A 176 -13.03 -21.06 -8.31
CA ASN A 176 -14.28 -21.82 -8.21
C ASN A 176 -15.08 -21.35 -6.99
N PRO A 177 -15.71 -20.17 -7.06
CA PRO A 177 -16.47 -19.64 -5.94
C PRO A 177 -17.65 -20.51 -5.56
N THR A 178 -17.83 -20.74 -4.26
CA THR A 178 -18.87 -21.62 -3.69
C THR A 178 -20.13 -20.84 -3.27
N ASP A 179 -21.07 -21.52 -2.63
CA ASP A 179 -22.22 -20.88 -1.97
C ASP A 179 -21.86 -20.22 -0.63
N GLY A 180 -20.62 -20.40 -0.15
CA GLY A 180 -20.09 -19.82 1.09
C GLY A 180 -20.12 -20.77 2.29
N PHE A 181 -20.44 -22.04 2.07
CA PHE A 181 -20.48 -23.05 3.12
C PHE A 181 -19.62 -24.28 2.77
N ASP A 182 -18.92 -24.79 3.78
CA ASP A 182 -18.13 -26.03 3.70
C ASP A 182 -18.91 -27.17 4.38
N SER A 183 -19.22 -28.22 3.64
CA SER A 183 -19.98 -29.37 4.15
C SER A 183 -19.25 -30.19 5.21
N SER A 184 -17.93 -29.99 5.40
CA SER A 184 -17.16 -30.64 6.45
C SER A 184 -17.24 -29.92 7.81
N VAL A 185 -17.84 -28.72 7.87
CA VAL A 185 -17.96 -27.90 9.08
C VAL A 185 -19.22 -28.27 9.87
N ASP A 186 -19.06 -28.47 11.17
CA ASP A 186 -20.18 -28.57 12.10
C ASP A 186 -20.73 -27.18 12.47
N TYR A 187 -21.55 -26.62 11.60
CA TYR A 187 -22.20 -25.31 11.85
C TYR A 187 -23.10 -25.29 13.06
N ALA A 188 -23.64 -26.47 13.47
CA ALA A 188 -24.45 -26.52 14.69
C ALA A 188 -23.64 -26.31 15.95
N ALA A 189 -22.40 -26.81 15.98
CA ALA A 189 -21.47 -26.57 17.09
C ALA A 189 -20.96 -25.13 17.13
N LEU A 190 -20.94 -24.42 15.99
CA LEU A 190 -20.49 -23.01 15.91
C LEU A 190 -21.60 -22.00 16.20
N LYS A 191 -22.85 -22.44 16.35
CA LYS A 191 -23.99 -21.57 16.60
C LYS A 191 -23.79 -20.72 17.86
N GLY A 192 -23.97 -19.39 17.72
CA GLY A 192 -23.80 -18.42 18.82
C GLY A 192 -22.34 -18.08 19.13
N THR A 193 -21.37 -18.62 18.37
CA THR A 193 -19.94 -18.26 18.55
C THR A 193 -19.57 -16.99 17.82
N THR A 194 -18.43 -16.43 18.20
CA THR A 194 -17.83 -15.27 17.54
C THR A 194 -16.48 -15.65 16.94
N ILE A 195 -16.27 -15.27 15.66
CA ILE A 195 -14.99 -15.35 14.96
C ILE A 195 -14.47 -13.94 14.85
N SER A 196 -13.27 -13.64 15.39
CA SER A 196 -12.64 -12.32 15.33
C SER A 196 -11.60 -12.27 14.23
N VAL A 197 -11.61 -11.19 13.42
CA VAL A 197 -10.67 -11.01 12.30
C VAL A 197 -10.06 -9.61 12.33
N ALA A 198 -8.73 -9.54 12.35
CA ALA A 198 -7.99 -8.31 12.17
C ALA A 198 -7.80 -8.00 10.68
N ALA A 199 -8.16 -6.79 10.24
CA ALA A 199 -8.18 -6.44 8.82
C ALA A 199 -7.78 -4.98 8.58
N SER A 200 -7.29 -4.67 7.37
CA SER A 200 -7.23 -3.28 6.91
C SER A 200 -8.65 -2.77 6.60
N PRO A 201 -8.93 -1.45 6.77
CA PRO A 201 -10.28 -0.92 6.56
C PRO A 201 -10.85 -1.19 5.16
N THR A 202 -10.03 -0.96 4.12
CA THR A 202 -10.40 -1.12 2.70
C THR A 202 -9.25 -1.84 1.98
N PRO A 203 -9.53 -2.80 1.09
CA PRO A 203 -10.83 -3.42 0.77
C PRO A 203 -11.25 -4.52 1.76
N HIS A 204 -10.35 -4.95 2.66
CA HIS A 204 -10.44 -6.18 3.44
C HIS A 204 -11.65 -6.22 4.38
N ALA A 205 -11.83 -5.20 5.23
CA ALA A 205 -12.99 -5.17 6.14
C ALA A 205 -14.31 -5.08 5.36
N GLU A 206 -14.33 -4.37 4.22
CA GLU A 206 -15.52 -4.28 3.36
C GLU A 206 -15.88 -5.64 2.72
N ILE A 207 -14.86 -6.44 2.34
CA ILE A 207 -15.05 -7.81 1.85
C ILE A 207 -15.54 -8.72 3.00
N LEU A 208 -14.98 -8.57 4.20
CA LEU A 208 -15.42 -9.32 5.39
C LEU A 208 -16.86 -9.02 5.77
N GLU A 209 -17.41 -7.82 5.50
CA GLU A 209 -18.83 -7.53 5.76
C GLU A 209 -19.76 -8.40 4.90
N ILE A 210 -19.33 -8.85 3.71
CA ILE A 210 -20.07 -9.83 2.91
C ILE A 210 -19.97 -11.23 3.51
N ALA A 211 -18.76 -11.64 3.93
CA ALA A 211 -18.57 -12.92 4.63
C ALA A 211 -19.38 -12.98 5.95
N LYS A 212 -19.47 -11.86 6.68
CA LYS A 212 -20.27 -11.71 7.90
C LYS A 212 -21.76 -12.01 7.67
N GLN A 213 -22.32 -11.53 6.55
CA GLN A 213 -23.71 -11.83 6.18
C GLN A 213 -23.94 -13.33 5.93
N ILE A 214 -22.96 -14.01 5.32
CA ILE A 214 -23.03 -15.45 5.07
C ILE A 214 -22.95 -16.23 6.38
N LEU A 215 -22.02 -15.90 7.25
CA LEU A 215 -21.85 -16.56 8.55
C LEU A 215 -23.06 -16.34 9.46
N ALA A 216 -23.70 -15.17 9.40
CA ALA A 216 -24.91 -14.87 10.14
C ALA A 216 -26.10 -15.80 9.76
N GLU A 217 -26.16 -16.36 8.55
CA GLU A 217 -27.15 -17.37 8.15
C GLU A 217 -27.05 -18.67 8.99
N LYS A 218 -25.91 -18.86 9.68
CA LYS A 218 -25.65 -19.99 10.59
C LYS A 218 -25.58 -19.56 12.07
N ASP A 219 -26.06 -18.37 12.40
CA ASP A 219 -25.96 -17.78 13.75
C ASP A 219 -24.52 -17.64 14.26
N ILE A 220 -23.55 -17.41 13.37
CA ILE A 220 -22.14 -17.13 13.70
C ILE A 220 -21.89 -15.63 13.58
N THR A 221 -21.32 -15.03 14.60
CA THR A 221 -20.93 -13.61 14.60
C THR A 221 -19.53 -13.47 14.03
N LEU A 222 -19.32 -12.59 13.03
CA LEU A 222 -17.99 -12.15 12.60
C LEU A 222 -17.70 -10.79 13.23
N ASP A 223 -16.69 -10.74 14.11
CA ASP A 223 -16.16 -9.51 14.72
C ASP A 223 -14.99 -9.01 13.89
N ILE A 224 -15.18 -7.89 13.18
CA ILE A 224 -14.18 -7.32 12.27
C ILE A 224 -13.48 -6.17 12.99
N GLN A 225 -12.20 -6.34 13.28
CA GLN A 225 -11.34 -5.35 13.94
C GLN A 225 -10.41 -4.72 12.91
N THR A 226 -10.51 -3.40 12.71
CA THR A 226 -9.74 -2.70 11.70
C THR A 226 -8.50 -2.04 12.27
N TYR A 227 -7.38 -2.17 11.52
CA TYR A 227 -6.07 -1.60 11.84
C TYR A 227 -5.51 -0.88 10.62
N ASN A 228 -4.85 0.27 10.85
CA ASN A 228 -4.29 1.09 9.78
C ASN A 228 -2.81 0.80 9.48
N ASP A 229 -2.20 -0.13 10.19
CA ASP A 229 -0.81 -0.58 10.01
C ASP A 229 -0.75 -2.05 9.64
N TYR A 230 0.45 -2.55 9.28
CA TYR A 230 0.66 -3.94 8.89
C TYR A 230 1.28 -4.82 10.00
N VAL A 231 1.58 -4.27 11.17
CA VAL A 231 2.24 -5.00 12.28
C VAL A 231 1.20 -5.59 13.23
N VAL A 232 0.27 -4.75 13.70
CA VAL A 232 -0.72 -5.15 14.72
C VAL A 232 -1.58 -6.32 14.28
N PRO A 233 -2.09 -6.43 13.03
CA PRO A 233 -2.92 -7.57 12.61
C PRO A 233 -2.25 -8.93 12.78
N ASN A 234 -0.94 -9.03 12.59
CA ASN A 234 -0.20 -10.27 12.85
C ASN A 234 0.01 -10.50 14.36
N THR A 235 0.29 -9.45 15.11
CA THR A 235 0.51 -9.55 16.56
C THR A 235 -0.73 -10.09 17.28
N VAL A 236 -1.93 -9.59 16.95
CA VAL A 236 -3.17 -10.01 17.61
C VAL A 236 -3.63 -11.42 17.20
N VAL A 237 -3.14 -11.95 16.07
CA VAL A 237 -3.34 -13.36 15.70
C VAL A 237 -2.34 -14.25 16.41
N GLU A 238 -1.07 -13.84 16.50
CA GLU A 238 -0.04 -14.62 17.20
C GLU A 238 -0.34 -14.77 18.69
N ASP A 239 -0.83 -13.72 19.35
CA ASP A 239 -1.18 -13.78 20.77
C ASP A 239 -2.57 -14.41 21.06
N GLY A 240 -3.36 -14.66 20.01
CA GLY A 240 -4.68 -15.29 20.09
C GLY A 240 -5.84 -14.34 20.41
N THR A 241 -5.61 -13.02 20.39
CA THR A 241 -6.67 -12.00 20.55
C THR A 241 -7.64 -12.05 19.38
N CYS A 242 -7.15 -12.25 18.15
CA CYS A 242 -7.97 -12.50 16.98
C CYS A 242 -7.78 -13.94 16.46
N THR A 243 -8.87 -14.51 15.94
CA THR A 243 -8.88 -15.85 15.31
C THR A 243 -8.05 -15.87 14.03
N ALA A 244 -8.13 -14.81 13.23
CA ALA A 244 -7.49 -14.69 11.93
C ALA A 244 -7.13 -13.24 11.63
N ASN A 245 -6.29 -13.04 10.58
CA ASN A 245 -6.20 -11.75 9.93
C ASN A 245 -6.40 -11.86 8.41
N TYR A 246 -6.77 -10.72 7.82
CA TYR A 246 -6.97 -10.57 6.40
C TYR A 246 -6.55 -9.17 5.98
N PHE A 247 -5.28 -9.01 5.51
CA PHE A 247 -4.70 -7.70 5.17
C PHE A 247 -3.42 -7.81 4.35
N GLN A 248 -2.79 -8.98 4.26
CA GLN A 248 -1.42 -9.19 3.80
C GLN A 248 -1.32 -10.24 2.70
N HIS A 249 -0.18 -10.29 2.05
CA HIS A 249 0.21 -11.31 1.08
C HIS A 249 1.30 -12.24 1.65
N THR A 250 1.47 -13.42 1.04
CA THR A 250 2.42 -14.45 1.52
C THR A 250 3.86 -13.93 1.70
N PRO A 251 4.47 -13.18 0.75
CA PRO A 251 5.83 -12.69 0.97
C PRO A 251 5.99 -11.81 2.22
N TYR A 252 4.98 -10.97 2.54
CA TYR A 252 4.99 -10.17 3.76
C TYR A 252 4.86 -11.05 5.02
N LEU A 253 3.97 -12.04 5.00
CA LEU A 253 3.77 -12.97 6.10
C LEU A 253 5.05 -13.75 6.42
N ASP A 254 5.73 -14.28 5.38
CA ASP A 254 6.95 -15.06 5.53
C ASP A 254 8.08 -14.23 6.15
N ASP A 255 8.26 -12.99 5.66
CA ASP A 255 9.22 -12.04 6.19
C ASP A 255 8.90 -11.64 7.66
N PHE A 256 7.62 -11.34 7.94
CA PHE A 256 7.16 -11.02 9.29
C PHE A 256 7.41 -12.16 10.27
N ASN A 257 7.07 -13.40 9.91
CA ASN A 257 7.32 -14.57 10.72
C ASN A 257 8.80 -14.74 11.03
N ALA A 258 9.67 -14.55 10.02
CA ALA A 258 11.12 -14.66 10.18
C ALA A 258 11.70 -13.58 11.09
N GLN A 259 11.22 -12.32 10.96
CA GLN A 259 11.72 -11.19 11.73
C GLN A 259 11.21 -11.17 13.17
N GLN A 260 9.92 -11.50 13.37
CA GLN A 260 9.24 -11.40 14.66
C GLN A 260 9.15 -12.73 15.41
N ASN A 261 9.64 -13.83 14.82
CA ASN A 261 9.54 -15.19 15.36
C ASN A 261 8.09 -15.57 15.68
N THR A 262 7.18 -15.25 14.75
CA THR A 262 5.75 -15.61 14.81
C THR A 262 5.46 -16.89 14.02
N HIS A 263 4.28 -17.48 14.26
CA HIS A 263 3.89 -18.79 13.73
C HIS A 263 2.55 -18.71 13.02
N ILE A 264 2.40 -17.71 12.15
CA ILE A 264 1.16 -17.47 11.41
C ILE A 264 1.27 -18.16 10.06
N VAL A 265 0.17 -18.76 9.61
CA VAL A 265 0.11 -19.51 8.34
C VAL A 265 -1.07 -19.07 7.49
N SER A 266 -0.87 -19.06 6.17
CA SER A 266 -1.93 -18.80 5.20
C SER A 266 -2.88 -20.00 5.08
N VAL A 267 -4.20 -19.74 4.99
CA VAL A 267 -5.23 -20.77 4.78
C VAL A 267 -6.04 -20.57 3.49
N ALA A 268 -6.01 -19.37 2.90
CA ALA A 268 -6.67 -19.09 1.62
C ALA A 268 -6.06 -17.85 0.96
N SER A 269 -6.10 -17.80 -0.39
CA SER A 269 -5.83 -16.61 -1.19
C SER A 269 -7.16 -16.10 -1.74
N ILE A 270 -7.48 -14.82 -1.51
CA ILE A 270 -8.82 -14.29 -1.76
C ILE A 270 -8.83 -13.30 -2.92
N HIS A 271 -7.88 -12.35 -2.98
CA HIS A 271 -7.83 -11.33 -4.03
C HIS A 271 -6.41 -10.80 -4.23
N VAL A 272 -6.19 -10.13 -5.34
CA VAL A 272 -4.99 -9.32 -5.61
C VAL A 272 -5.33 -7.83 -5.63
N GLU A 273 -4.36 -7.04 -5.20
CA GLU A 273 -4.39 -5.58 -5.23
C GLU A 273 -3.15 -5.09 -5.97
N PRO A 274 -3.24 -4.76 -7.28
CA PRO A 274 -2.10 -4.26 -8.02
C PRO A 274 -1.54 -2.98 -7.40
N MET A 275 -0.26 -2.98 -7.03
CA MET A 275 0.44 -1.80 -6.54
C MET A 275 0.55 -0.76 -7.66
N GLY A 276 0.46 0.53 -7.35
CA GLY A 276 0.46 1.60 -8.33
C GLY A 276 1.51 2.68 -8.07
N LEU A 277 2.02 3.27 -9.16
CA LEU A 277 2.81 4.49 -9.17
C LEU A 277 1.89 5.68 -9.42
N TYR A 278 1.86 6.63 -8.53
CA TYR A 278 0.97 7.80 -8.57
C TYR A 278 1.76 9.09 -8.72
N GLY A 279 1.15 10.06 -9.41
CA GLY A 279 1.70 11.41 -9.57
C GLY A 279 1.54 12.23 -8.29
N GLY A 280 2.64 12.76 -7.81
CA GLY A 280 2.70 13.74 -6.73
C GLY A 280 2.71 15.18 -7.28
N THR A 281 3.86 15.86 -7.20
CA THR A 281 4.05 17.16 -7.85
C THR A 281 4.14 17.03 -9.38
N GLN A 282 4.62 15.90 -9.90
CA GLN A 282 4.56 15.53 -11.32
C GLN A 282 3.27 14.76 -11.61
N LYS A 283 2.55 15.12 -12.68
CA LYS A 283 1.25 14.52 -13.02
C LYS A 283 1.30 13.54 -14.20
N THR A 284 2.44 13.43 -14.85
CA THR A 284 2.73 12.50 -15.95
C THR A 284 4.08 11.84 -15.72
N LEU A 285 4.43 10.81 -16.50
CA LEU A 285 5.76 10.18 -16.44
C LEU A 285 6.81 10.90 -17.29
N ASP A 286 6.53 12.08 -17.86
CA ASP A 286 7.44 12.77 -18.78
C ASP A 286 8.81 13.05 -18.15
N ALA A 287 8.86 13.37 -16.85
CA ALA A 287 10.11 13.60 -16.13
C ALA A 287 11.00 12.35 -15.97
N VAL A 288 10.44 11.14 -16.18
CA VAL A 288 11.11 9.83 -16.00
C VAL A 288 10.92 8.90 -17.21
N SER A 289 10.56 9.42 -18.38
CA SER A 289 10.30 8.62 -19.59
C SER A 289 11.28 8.85 -20.73
N GLY A 290 12.24 9.74 -20.60
CA GLY A 290 13.26 10.01 -21.63
C GLY A 290 12.73 10.57 -22.94
N LYS A 291 11.54 11.19 -22.96
CA LYS A 291 10.95 11.86 -24.13
C LYS A 291 11.23 13.35 -24.10
#